data_4372774612129287b54eae31b7034ca5
#
_entry.id   4372774612129287b54eae31b7034ca5
#
_cell.length_a   1.000
_cell.length_b   1.000
_cell.length_c   1.000
_cell.angle_alpha   90.00
_cell.angle_beta   90.00
_cell.angle_gamma   90.00
#
_symmetry.space_group_name_H-M   'P 1'
#
loop_
_entity.id
_entity.type
_entity.pdbx_description
1 polymer ?
#
loop_
_entity_poly.entity_id
_entity_poly.type
_entity_poly.pdbx_seq_one_letter_code
_entity_poly.pdbx_strand_id
1 'polypeptide(L)'
;MSFQQILDIYRKKSWNERNKGERFEMLMKRFLLSYPLYANELKEVWLWNEFPYRKDFGGNDLGIDLVALTVNDEYWSIQCKFYDEKTNINLDDISHFIANSNRKFLDNKGQSQKFSLCLWIDTKKSFGKNAEQLIKHQHIEFKRLGYYELDNASIDWQALADGETGKSVQLKKKTPREHQRKAIALAHEYFKTKERGKFIMACGTGKTYTALNVVEQETNKNGFILFLVPSIALLSQTLKSWLNDTTGIIYPVCICSDTSSSKVKSKNSDSDDTSTIDLPFPATTNVDTAIYQIKQRFIQQSKTGGMVIIFSTYQSIDVVHKIQQHLLSNTNEINDNNIFQSANNTPFVKIEDNSKYIFDMIVCDEAHRTTGIKIKGTDDSAFVKVHDNKFLQAKHRLYMTATPRIYTEEAKKKACQGYAELCSMDDIEKYGEEIYRIGFSEAVEKGLLSDYKVVVLTIGEDQIPASIQNAIADKGTEISTDSASKLIGCINALSKRMTLDSLNLRLCHNKWLILTRNSV
;
A
#
# COMPACT_ATOMS: atom_id res chain seq x y z
N MET A 1 16.17 18.07 9.40
CA MET A 1 17.21 17.01 9.23
C MET A 1 16.58 15.75 8.66
N SER A 2 17.38 14.89 7.93
CA SER A 2 16.93 13.55 7.54
C SER A 2 16.94 12.58 8.73
N PHE A 3 16.21 11.48 8.61
CA PHE A 3 16.23 10.42 9.62
C PHE A 3 17.66 9.87 9.83
N GLN A 4 18.42 9.65 8.73
CA GLN A 4 19.82 9.21 8.81
C GLN A 4 20.70 10.16 9.65
N GLN A 5 20.54 11.47 9.48
CA GLN A 5 21.31 12.45 10.25
C GLN A 5 21.01 12.37 11.76
N ILE A 6 19.76 12.11 12.15
CA ILE A 6 19.40 11.88 13.54
C ILE A 6 20.06 10.61 14.09
N LEU A 7 20.02 9.51 13.31
CA LEU A 7 20.70 8.27 13.72
C LEU A 7 22.21 8.50 13.93
N ASP A 8 22.86 9.27 13.06
CA ASP A 8 24.29 9.57 13.17
C ASP A 8 24.60 10.45 14.40
N ILE A 9 23.70 11.37 14.72
CA ILE A 9 23.79 12.16 15.98
C ILE A 9 23.68 11.25 17.19
N TYR A 10 22.74 10.31 17.19
CA TYR A 10 22.56 9.39 18.32
C TYR A 10 23.77 8.45 18.46
N ARG A 11 24.38 7.97 17.37
CA ARG A 11 25.63 7.19 17.41
C ARG A 11 26.77 7.98 18.04
N LYS A 12 26.89 9.27 17.71
CA LYS A 12 27.99 10.13 18.21
C LYS A 12 27.79 10.62 19.64
N LYS A 13 26.53 10.92 20.04
CA LYS A 13 26.22 11.54 21.33
C LYS A 13 25.86 10.55 22.45
N SER A 14 25.69 9.26 22.12
CA SER A 14 25.37 8.25 23.11
C SER A 14 26.65 7.68 23.73
N TRP A 15 26.68 7.61 25.06
CA TRP A 15 27.84 7.12 25.82
C TRP A 15 27.91 5.58 25.89
N ASN A 16 26.81 4.88 25.64
CA ASN A 16 26.75 3.43 25.55
C ASN A 16 25.55 2.98 24.73
N GLU A 17 25.47 1.69 24.44
CA GLU A 17 24.38 1.08 23.64
C GLU A 17 23.01 1.26 24.28
N ARG A 18 22.91 1.14 25.62
CA ARG A 18 21.66 1.34 26.36
C ARG A 18 21.10 2.75 26.16
N ASN A 19 21.94 3.77 26.35
CA ASN A 19 21.51 5.17 26.14
C ASN A 19 21.10 5.44 24.68
N LYS A 20 21.74 4.77 23.72
CA LYS A 20 21.38 4.84 22.32
C LYS A 20 19.99 4.22 22.07
N GLY A 21 19.70 3.07 22.69
CA GLY A 21 18.39 2.41 22.67
C GLY A 21 17.29 3.30 23.27
N GLU A 22 17.48 3.79 24.48
CA GLU A 22 16.51 4.65 25.19
C GLU A 22 16.16 5.93 24.40
N ARG A 23 17.14 6.55 23.73
CA ARG A 23 16.88 7.71 22.85
C ARG A 23 16.04 7.33 21.64
N PHE A 24 16.28 6.16 21.06
CA PHE A 24 15.53 5.67 19.91
C PHE A 24 14.11 5.29 20.29
N GLU A 25 13.90 4.62 21.41
CA GLU A 25 12.57 4.31 21.96
C GLU A 25 11.75 5.58 22.17
N MET A 26 12.35 6.60 22.79
CA MET A 26 11.68 7.88 23.00
C MET A 26 11.35 8.59 21.68
N LEU A 27 12.26 8.53 20.69
CA LEU A 27 12.01 9.08 19.35
C LEU A 27 10.84 8.36 18.68
N MET A 28 10.79 7.02 18.77
CA MET A 28 9.71 6.22 18.20
C MET A 28 8.36 6.44 18.92
N LYS A 29 8.35 6.60 20.23
CA LYS A 29 7.15 7.02 20.97
C LYS A 29 6.57 8.33 20.42
N ARG A 30 7.41 9.36 20.24
CA ARG A 30 7.01 10.65 19.67
C ARG A 30 6.58 10.53 18.22
N PHE A 31 7.28 9.72 17.44
CA PHE A 31 6.94 9.43 16.04
C PHE A 31 5.55 8.83 15.91
N LEU A 32 5.23 7.81 16.67
CA LEU A 32 3.93 7.13 16.66
C LEU A 32 2.78 8.08 17.03
N LEU A 33 3.02 9.00 17.97
CA LEU A 33 2.04 10.02 18.38
C LEU A 33 1.91 11.19 17.38
N SER A 34 2.82 11.32 16.42
CA SER A 34 2.90 12.49 15.53
C SER A 34 2.65 12.16 14.07
N TYR A 35 3.11 10.99 13.60
CA TYR A 35 2.99 10.61 12.22
C TYR A 35 1.53 10.23 11.89
N PRO A 36 0.89 10.88 10.90
CA PRO A 36 -0.56 10.75 10.66
C PRO A 36 -1.06 9.32 10.54
N LEU A 37 -0.20 8.42 10.04
CA LEU A 37 -0.48 7.00 9.91
C LEU A 37 -0.87 6.37 11.25
N TYR A 38 -0.11 6.67 12.30
CA TYR A 38 -0.30 6.09 13.64
C TYR A 38 -1.05 7.02 14.58
N ALA A 39 -0.85 8.34 14.46
CA ALA A 39 -1.45 9.34 15.32
C ALA A 39 -3.00 9.33 15.29
N ASN A 40 -3.61 8.95 14.16
CA ASN A 40 -5.06 8.80 14.04
C ASN A 40 -5.56 7.43 14.56
N GLU A 41 -4.67 6.47 14.76
CA GLU A 41 -4.98 5.11 15.21
C GLU A 41 -4.76 4.93 16.70
N LEU A 42 -3.83 5.68 17.28
CA LEU A 42 -3.37 5.48 18.65
C LEU A 42 -3.93 6.56 19.58
N LYS A 43 -4.52 6.14 20.70
CA LYS A 43 -4.92 7.03 21.81
C LYS A 43 -3.74 7.40 22.68
N GLU A 44 -2.96 6.40 23.07
CA GLU A 44 -1.85 6.52 23.99
C GLU A 44 -0.70 5.63 23.57
N VAL A 45 0.52 6.06 23.88
CA VAL A 45 1.75 5.28 23.71
C VAL A 45 2.60 5.44 24.95
N TRP A 46 2.93 4.35 25.61
CA TRP A 46 3.77 4.29 26.81
C TRP A 46 5.12 3.68 26.50
N LEU A 47 6.17 4.16 27.15
CA LEU A 47 7.36 3.36 27.34
C LEU A 47 7.02 2.15 28.22
N TRP A 48 7.74 1.05 28.11
CA TRP A 48 7.47 -0.15 28.91
C TRP A 48 7.41 0.15 30.43
N ASN A 49 8.30 1.02 30.92
CA ASN A 49 8.32 1.41 32.32
C ASN A 49 7.13 2.28 32.75
N GLU A 50 6.45 2.92 31.81
CA GLU A 50 5.25 3.75 32.04
C GLU A 50 3.96 2.95 31.91
N PHE A 51 4.01 1.74 31.31
CA PHE A 51 2.82 0.93 31.04
C PHE A 51 2.10 0.53 32.33
N PRO A 52 0.81 0.90 32.52
CA PRO A 52 0.11 0.72 33.79
C PRO A 52 0.04 -0.73 34.28
N TYR A 53 -0.05 -1.68 33.34
CA TYR A 53 -0.24 -3.11 33.65
C TYR A 53 1.05 -3.93 33.60
N ARG A 54 2.21 -3.29 33.58
CA ARG A 54 3.53 -3.94 33.53
C ARG A 54 3.75 -4.97 34.63
N LYS A 55 3.14 -4.77 35.80
CA LYS A 55 3.29 -5.67 36.96
C LYS A 55 2.80 -7.09 36.67
N ASP A 56 1.79 -7.27 35.83
CA ASP A 56 1.25 -8.58 35.45
C ASP A 56 2.23 -9.41 34.63
N PHE A 57 3.25 -8.78 34.09
CA PHE A 57 4.33 -9.43 33.36
C PHE A 57 5.56 -9.75 34.23
N GLY A 58 5.49 -9.51 35.55
CA GLY A 58 6.59 -9.75 36.46
C GLY A 58 7.61 -8.59 36.57
N GLY A 59 7.36 -7.47 35.88
CA GLY A 59 8.16 -6.24 35.97
C GLY A 59 9.52 -6.27 35.29
N ASN A 60 9.93 -7.38 34.71
CA ASN A 60 11.21 -7.57 34.04
C ASN A 60 11.20 -6.96 32.62
N ASP A 61 12.38 -6.78 32.06
CA ASP A 61 12.55 -6.51 30.62
C ASP A 61 12.15 -7.76 29.83
N LEU A 62 11.12 -7.62 29.01
CA LEU A 62 10.54 -8.72 28.22
C LEU A 62 10.79 -8.52 26.72
N GLY A 63 11.67 -7.58 26.34
CA GLY A 63 11.85 -7.21 24.95
C GLY A 63 10.63 -6.47 24.37
N ILE A 64 9.80 -5.86 25.20
CA ILE A 64 8.75 -4.91 24.81
C ILE A 64 9.22 -3.53 25.27
N ASP A 65 9.47 -2.62 24.34
CA ASP A 65 10.00 -1.29 24.64
C ASP A 65 8.88 -0.26 24.78
N LEU A 66 7.82 -0.39 23.98
CA LEU A 66 6.65 0.48 24.01
C LEU A 66 5.36 -0.37 24.01
N VAL A 67 4.30 0.21 24.55
CA VAL A 67 2.94 -0.30 24.42
C VAL A 67 2.06 0.83 23.89
N ALA A 68 1.20 0.54 22.92
CA ALA A 68 0.24 1.49 22.41
C ALA A 68 -1.19 1.01 22.63
N LEU A 69 -2.10 1.93 22.94
CA LEU A 69 -3.54 1.73 22.99
C LEU A 69 -4.16 2.38 21.76
N THR A 70 -4.90 1.61 20.98
CA THR A 70 -5.60 2.12 19.79
C THR A 70 -6.89 2.84 20.17
N VAL A 71 -7.45 3.57 19.21
CA VAL A 71 -8.78 4.20 19.34
C VAL A 71 -9.92 3.18 19.46
N ASN A 72 -9.66 1.91 19.14
CA ASN A 72 -10.60 0.78 19.27
C ASN A 72 -10.38 0.00 20.58
N ASP A 73 -9.62 0.54 21.53
CA ASP A 73 -9.29 -0.09 22.82
C ASP A 73 -8.49 -1.41 22.68
N GLU A 74 -7.73 -1.56 21.59
CA GLU A 74 -6.81 -2.66 21.39
C GLU A 74 -5.38 -2.27 21.81
N TYR A 75 -4.61 -3.24 22.30
CA TYR A 75 -3.22 -3.00 22.72
C TYR A 75 -2.24 -3.55 21.68
N TRP A 76 -1.23 -2.76 21.34
CA TRP A 76 -0.10 -3.17 20.52
C TRP A 76 1.16 -3.27 21.37
N SER A 77 1.91 -4.35 21.19
CA SER A 77 3.28 -4.48 21.73
C SER A 77 4.27 -3.98 20.68
N ILE A 78 5.27 -3.22 21.10
CA ILE A 78 6.22 -2.58 20.20
C ILE A 78 7.63 -2.83 20.70
N GLN A 79 8.52 -3.29 19.83
CA GLN A 79 9.95 -3.38 20.08
C GLN A 79 10.73 -2.46 19.14
N CYS A 80 11.70 -1.72 19.68
CA CYS A 80 12.53 -0.76 18.99
C CYS A 80 13.99 -1.23 18.98
N LYS A 81 14.59 -1.42 17.82
CA LYS A 81 16.00 -1.86 17.70
C LYS A 81 16.83 -0.88 16.90
N PHE A 82 17.77 -0.26 17.58
CA PHE A 82 18.78 0.58 16.95
C PHE A 82 19.99 -0.28 16.55
N TYR A 83 20.02 -0.74 15.33
CA TYR A 83 21.13 -1.54 14.81
C TYR A 83 22.23 -0.68 14.20
N ASP A 84 23.46 -1.14 14.32
CA ASP A 84 24.56 -0.66 13.49
C ASP A 84 24.47 -1.25 12.09
N GLU A 85 25.04 -0.57 11.09
CA GLU A 85 24.88 -0.96 9.69
C GLU A 85 25.33 -2.41 9.40
N LYS A 86 26.38 -2.87 10.09
CA LYS A 86 26.96 -4.20 9.90
C LYS A 86 26.33 -5.32 10.73
N THR A 87 25.51 -5.00 11.71
CA THR A 87 24.89 -5.98 12.61
C THR A 87 23.71 -6.69 11.91
N ASN A 88 23.60 -7.99 12.02
CA ASN A 88 22.42 -8.72 11.56
C ASN A 88 21.28 -8.63 12.58
N ILE A 89 20.04 -8.80 12.11
CA ILE A 89 18.88 -8.92 12.99
C ILE A 89 19.00 -10.25 13.74
N ASN A 90 18.87 -10.18 15.07
CA ASN A 90 18.91 -11.36 15.93
C ASN A 90 17.52 -12.02 15.95
N LEU A 91 17.44 -13.28 15.53
CA LEU A 91 16.20 -14.06 15.50
C LEU A 91 15.66 -14.38 16.90
N ASP A 92 16.56 -14.54 17.88
CA ASP A 92 16.17 -14.78 19.28
C ASP A 92 15.42 -13.59 19.85
N ASP A 93 15.83 -12.37 19.53
CA ASP A 93 15.13 -11.14 19.95
C ASP A 93 13.68 -11.13 19.42
N ILE A 94 13.49 -11.50 18.14
CA ILE A 94 12.15 -11.57 17.53
C ILE A 94 11.31 -12.65 18.21
N SER A 95 11.90 -13.83 18.44
CA SER A 95 11.22 -14.97 19.08
C SER A 95 10.77 -14.61 20.50
N HIS A 96 11.63 -13.97 21.29
CA HIS A 96 11.33 -13.53 22.65
C HIS A 96 10.24 -12.45 22.67
N PHE A 97 10.31 -11.49 21.74
CA PHE A 97 9.29 -10.45 21.60
C PHE A 97 7.92 -11.04 21.30
N ILE A 98 7.82 -11.96 20.31
CA ILE A 98 6.57 -12.63 19.96
C ILE A 98 6.03 -13.45 21.13
N ALA A 99 6.89 -14.23 21.82
CA ALA A 99 6.49 -15.06 22.94
C ALA A 99 5.89 -14.22 24.09
N ASN A 100 6.52 -13.11 24.43
CA ASN A 100 6.03 -12.20 25.48
C ASN A 100 4.78 -11.42 25.06
N SER A 101 4.65 -11.08 23.78
CA SER A 101 3.47 -10.42 23.22
C SER A 101 2.23 -11.31 23.18
N ASN A 102 2.38 -12.62 23.25
CA ASN A 102 1.25 -13.57 23.34
C ASN A 102 0.68 -13.69 24.77
N ARG A 103 1.31 -13.06 25.78
CA ARG A 103 0.83 -13.10 27.17
C ARG A 103 -0.40 -12.19 27.36
N LYS A 104 -1.27 -12.60 28.30
CA LYS A 104 -2.43 -11.82 28.71
C LYS A 104 -2.10 -11.02 29.97
N PHE A 105 -2.81 -9.91 30.16
CA PHE A 105 -2.73 -9.08 31.37
C PHE A 105 -4.12 -8.60 31.78
N LEU A 106 -4.27 -8.10 32.98
CA LEU A 106 -5.54 -7.57 33.49
C LEU A 106 -5.53 -6.04 33.41
N ASP A 107 -6.60 -5.46 32.91
CA ASP A 107 -6.80 -4.01 32.93
C ASP A 107 -7.33 -3.51 34.30
N ASN A 108 -7.52 -2.19 34.44
CA ASN A 108 -8.04 -1.58 35.66
C ASN A 108 -9.44 -2.07 36.07
N LYS A 109 -10.17 -2.71 35.16
CA LYS A 109 -11.50 -3.28 35.38
C LYS A 109 -11.43 -4.77 35.71
N GLY A 110 -10.24 -5.35 35.80
CA GLY A 110 -10.02 -6.78 35.98
C GLY A 110 -10.33 -7.62 34.74
N GLN A 111 -10.44 -7.02 33.56
CA GLN A 111 -10.71 -7.70 32.33
C GLN A 111 -9.41 -8.22 31.71
N SER A 112 -9.44 -9.46 31.21
CA SER A 112 -8.29 -10.06 30.54
C SER A 112 -8.07 -9.43 29.17
N GLN A 113 -6.97 -8.75 29.01
CA GLN A 113 -6.50 -8.12 27.78
C GLN A 113 -5.38 -8.91 27.13
N LYS A 114 -5.18 -8.70 25.82
CA LYS A 114 -4.08 -9.26 25.05
C LYS A 114 -3.60 -8.23 24.03
N PHE A 115 -2.39 -8.37 23.56
CA PHE A 115 -1.93 -7.59 22.41
C PHE A 115 -2.58 -8.13 21.11
N SER A 116 -3.06 -7.23 20.25
CA SER A 116 -3.64 -7.54 18.95
C SER A 116 -2.60 -7.48 17.83
N LEU A 117 -1.49 -6.77 18.05
CA LEU A 117 -0.44 -6.57 17.06
C LEU A 117 0.93 -6.47 17.71
N CYS A 118 1.93 -7.10 17.08
CA CYS A 118 3.35 -6.91 17.33
C CYS A 118 3.91 -5.93 16.30
N LEU A 119 4.44 -4.78 16.73
CA LEU A 119 5.11 -3.82 15.87
C LEU A 119 6.61 -3.84 16.15
N TRP A 120 7.40 -4.25 15.16
CA TRP A 120 8.86 -4.22 15.22
C TRP A 120 9.39 -2.99 14.49
N ILE A 121 10.10 -2.14 15.19
CA ILE A 121 10.70 -0.92 14.63
C ILE A 121 12.21 -1.05 14.63
N ASP A 122 12.86 -0.93 13.49
CA ASP A 122 14.30 -1.05 13.40
C ASP A 122 14.95 -0.11 12.37
N THR A 123 16.27 0.06 12.50
CA THR A 123 17.07 0.94 11.64
C THR A 123 17.72 0.21 10.47
N LYS A 124 17.34 -1.05 10.17
CA LYS A 124 17.90 -1.83 9.05
C LYS A 124 17.13 -1.60 7.75
N LYS A 125 17.87 -1.61 6.65
CA LYS A 125 17.32 -1.47 5.30
C LYS A 125 16.59 -2.74 4.82
N SER A 126 16.91 -3.91 5.38
CA SER A 126 16.27 -5.19 5.06
C SER A 126 16.03 -6.01 6.32
N PHE A 127 15.01 -6.85 6.33
CA PHE A 127 14.66 -7.70 7.47
C PHE A 127 15.40 -9.03 7.44
N GLY A 128 15.64 -9.56 6.24
CA GLY A 128 16.29 -10.85 6.02
C GLY A 128 15.31 -12.02 5.97
N LYS A 129 15.59 -12.96 5.06
CA LYS A 129 14.69 -14.10 4.76
C LYS A 129 14.31 -14.95 5.97
N ASN A 130 15.26 -15.20 6.88
CA ASN A 130 15.01 -16.02 8.07
C ASN A 130 14.07 -15.31 9.05
N ALA A 131 14.23 -14.00 9.24
CA ALA A 131 13.32 -13.21 10.07
C ALA A 131 11.91 -13.16 9.46
N GLU A 132 11.80 -12.99 8.14
CA GLU A 132 10.52 -13.03 7.43
C GLU A 132 9.81 -14.39 7.56
N GLN A 133 10.57 -15.51 7.55
CA GLN A 133 10.00 -16.84 7.77
C GLN A 133 9.51 -17.04 9.20
N LEU A 134 10.25 -16.52 10.19
CA LEU A 134 9.90 -16.64 11.60
C LEU A 134 8.58 -15.97 11.95
N ILE A 135 8.31 -14.81 11.34
CA ILE A 135 7.10 -14.01 11.63
C ILE A 135 5.88 -14.44 10.81
N LYS A 136 6.05 -15.31 9.80
CA LYS A 136 4.92 -15.87 9.04
C LYS A 136 4.12 -16.84 9.91
N HIS A 137 2.80 -16.81 9.74
CA HIS A 137 1.87 -17.74 10.40
C HIS A 137 1.84 -17.64 11.95
N GLN A 138 2.20 -16.51 12.53
CA GLN A 138 2.03 -16.27 13.96
C GLN A 138 0.55 -16.06 14.30
N HIS A 139 0.15 -16.38 15.53
CA HIS A 139 -1.21 -16.15 16.03
C HIS A 139 -1.52 -14.66 16.21
N ILE A 140 -0.51 -13.87 16.57
CA ILE A 140 -0.60 -12.42 16.68
C ILE A 140 -0.06 -11.81 15.38
N GLU A 141 -0.73 -10.80 14.89
CA GLU A 141 -0.28 -10.11 13.67
C GLU A 141 1.03 -9.39 13.93
N PHE A 142 1.99 -9.55 12.99
CA PHE A 142 3.30 -8.95 13.08
C PHE A 142 3.52 -7.94 11.95
N LYS A 143 3.93 -6.73 12.30
CA LYS A 143 4.29 -5.66 11.36
C LYS A 143 5.70 -5.18 11.62
N ARG A 144 6.34 -4.72 10.56
CA ARG A 144 7.67 -4.11 10.62
C ARG A 144 7.63 -2.68 10.12
N LEU A 145 8.34 -1.80 10.81
CA LEU A 145 8.63 -0.44 10.43
C LEU A 145 10.14 -0.29 10.34
N GLY A 146 10.68 -0.41 9.14
CA GLY A 146 12.13 -0.40 8.89
C GLY A 146 12.67 0.97 8.51
N TYR A 147 13.96 1.01 8.19
CA TYR A 147 14.67 2.23 7.83
C TYR A 147 13.98 3.05 6.72
N TYR A 148 13.59 2.40 5.63
CA TYR A 148 13.02 3.12 4.48
C TYR A 148 11.66 3.75 4.77
N GLU A 149 10.84 3.12 5.59
CA GLU A 149 9.57 3.65 6.04
C GLU A 149 9.77 4.90 6.90
N LEU A 150 10.73 4.85 7.81
CA LEU A 150 11.09 5.97 8.69
C LEU A 150 11.71 7.13 7.89
N ASP A 151 12.67 6.85 7.01
CA ASP A 151 13.36 7.88 6.22
C ASP A 151 12.42 8.61 5.23
N ASN A 152 11.39 7.90 4.71
CA ASN A 152 10.38 8.47 3.82
C ASN A 152 9.17 9.08 4.55
N ALA A 153 9.11 9.04 5.88
CA ALA A 153 8.02 9.64 6.63
C ALA A 153 8.03 11.17 6.51
N SER A 154 6.85 11.77 6.27
CA SER A 154 6.69 13.21 6.14
C SER A 154 6.69 13.91 7.51
N ILE A 155 7.82 13.82 8.22
CA ILE A 155 8.04 14.31 9.58
C ILE A 155 9.31 15.17 9.64
N ASP A 156 9.28 16.23 10.44
CA ASP A 156 10.48 16.95 10.84
C ASP A 156 11.19 16.19 11.96
N TRP A 157 12.18 15.40 11.57
CA TRP A 157 12.95 14.55 12.47
C TRP A 157 13.75 15.34 13.51
N GLN A 158 14.15 16.59 13.19
CA GLN A 158 14.86 17.44 14.16
C GLN A 158 13.90 17.89 15.26
N ALA A 159 12.77 18.48 14.91
CA ALA A 159 11.77 18.92 15.87
C ALA A 159 11.30 17.75 16.77
N LEU A 160 11.10 16.56 16.15
CA LEU A 160 10.74 15.34 16.89
C LEU A 160 11.84 14.92 17.89
N ALA A 161 13.11 14.98 17.49
CA ALA A 161 14.25 14.67 18.36
C ALA A 161 14.40 15.68 19.50
N ASP A 162 14.09 16.95 19.24
CA ASP A 162 14.12 18.04 20.21
C ASP A 162 12.94 18.01 21.20
N GLY A 163 11.97 17.12 20.97
CA GLY A 163 10.87 16.86 21.91
C GLY A 163 9.51 17.36 21.47
N GLU A 164 9.40 17.98 20.32
CA GLU A 164 8.10 18.36 19.76
C GLU A 164 7.31 17.13 19.32
N THR A 165 5.99 17.23 19.30
CA THR A 165 5.08 16.14 18.90
C THR A 165 3.83 16.67 18.21
N GLY A 166 3.06 15.77 17.61
CA GLY A 166 1.78 16.07 17.00
C GLY A 166 1.91 16.83 15.66
N LYS A 167 0.99 17.75 15.40
CA LYS A 167 0.91 18.46 14.10
C LYS A 167 2.09 19.38 13.82
N SER A 168 2.79 19.90 14.86
CA SER A 168 3.93 20.81 14.71
C SER A 168 5.10 20.18 13.95
N VAL A 169 5.29 18.88 14.11
CA VAL A 169 6.39 18.14 13.47
C VAL A 169 6.02 17.55 12.10
N GLN A 170 4.76 17.69 11.64
CA GLN A 170 4.36 17.22 10.33
C GLN A 170 4.84 18.21 9.25
N LEU A 171 5.44 17.70 8.19
CA LEU A 171 5.86 18.55 7.07
C LEU A 171 4.65 19.17 6.38
N LYS A 172 4.86 20.33 5.75
CA LYS A 172 3.82 21.01 4.99
C LYS A 172 3.25 20.07 3.92
N LYS A 173 1.93 20.05 3.84
CA LYS A 173 1.21 19.28 2.81
C LYS A 173 1.54 19.81 1.42
N LYS A 174 1.60 18.91 0.46
CA LYS A 174 1.76 19.26 -0.95
C LYS A 174 0.56 20.09 -1.43
N THR A 175 0.79 20.98 -2.37
CA THR A 175 -0.27 21.68 -3.09
C THR A 175 -0.35 21.17 -4.52
N PRO A 176 -1.55 20.98 -5.09
CA PRO A 176 -1.69 20.52 -6.46
C PRO A 176 -1.01 21.49 -7.45
N ARG A 177 -0.22 20.92 -8.39
CA ARG A 177 0.38 21.65 -9.50
C ARG A 177 -0.71 22.08 -10.49
N GLU A 178 -0.41 22.97 -11.41
CA GLU A 178 -1.37 23.52 -12.39
C GLU A 178 -2.14 22.43 -13.15
N HIS A 179 -1.42 21.46 -13.75
CA HIS A 179 -2.04 20.36 -14.48
C HIS A 179 -2.94 19.48 -13.60
N GLN A 180 -2.60 19.32 -12.32
CA GLN A 180 -3.40 18.58 -11.35
C GLN A 180 -4.65 19.37 -10.97
N ARG A 181 -4.53 20.68 -10.71
CA ARG A 181 -5.70 21.55 -10.45
C ARG A 181 -6.69 21.51 -11.62
N LYS A 182 -6.17 21.54 -12.87
CA LYS A 182 -7.01 21.42 -14.06
C LYS A 182 -7.73 20.07 -14.10
N ALA A 183 -7.03 18.96 -13.83
CA ALA A 183 -7.61 17.62 -13.81
C ALA A 183 -8.70 17.49 -12.72
N ILE A 184 -8.44 18.02 -11.52
CA ILE A 184 -9.37 18.01 -10.39
C ILE A 184 -10.65 18.82 -10.73
N ALA A 185 -10.50 20.03 -11.28
CA ALA A 185 -11.63 20.86 -11.66
C ALA A 185 -12.50 20.20 -12.75
N LEU A 186 -11.87 19.60 -13.76
CA LEU A 186 -12.58 18.87 -14.82
C LEU A 186 -13.30 17.64 -14.27
N ALA A 187 -12.70 16.90 -13.33
CA ALA A 187 -13.36 15.76 -12.70
C ALA A 187 -14.59 16.20 -11.90
N HIS A 188 -14.48 17.28 -11.12
CA HIS A 188 -15.60 17.81 -10.36
C HIS A 188 -16.78 18.20 -11.25
N GLU A 189 -16.52 18.90 -12.35
CA GLU A 189 -17.58 19.26 -13.28
C GLU A 189 -18.19 18.03 -13.97
N TYR A 190 -17.35 17.08 -14.34
CA TYR A 190 -17.76 15.85 -15.01
C TYR A 190 -18.65 14.96 -14.13
N PHE A 191 -18.28 14.76 -12.87
CA PHE A 191 -19.02 13.87 -11.95
C PHE A 191 -20.35 14.46 -11.45
N LYS A 192 -20.65 15.72 -11.75
CA LYS A 192 -22.01 16.26 -11.52
C LYS A 192 -23.09 15.56 -12.34
N THR A 193 -22.74 15.01 -13.51
CA THR A 193 -23.69 14.44 -14.46
C THR A 193 -23.34 13.04 -14.93
N LYS A 194 -22.15 12.57 -14.65
CA LYS A 194 -21.61 11.29 -15.14
C LYS A 194 -21.11 10.43 -13.98
N GLU A 195 -21.26 9.12 -14.12
CA GLU A 195 -20.87 8.17 -13.07
C GLU A 195 -19.45 7.60 -13.24
N ARG A 196 -18.91 7.63 -14.47
CA ARG A 196 -17.65 6.96 -14.82
C ARG A 196 -16.79 7.83 -15.72
N GLY A 197 -15.49 7.85 -15.47
CA GLY A 197 -14.57 8.60 -16.33
C GLY A 197 -13.12 8.18 -16.16
N LYS A 198 -12.27 8.61 -17.09
CA LYS A 198 -10.85 8.21 -17.18
C LYS A 198 -9.90 9.38 -17.04
N PHE A 199 -8.83 9.16 -16.29
CA PHE A 199 -7.62 9.97 -16.33
C PHE A 199 -6.52 9.21 -17.08
N ILE A 200 -6.01 9.82 -18.14
CA ILE A 200 -4.85 9.32 -18.88
C ILE A 200 -3.68 10.24 -18.54
N MET A 201 -2.87 9.82 -17.57
CA MET A 201 -1.78 10.65 -17.06
C MET A 201 -0.46 9.88 -17.08
N ALA A 202 0.59 10.44 -17.69
CA ALA A 202 1.90 9.81 -17.75
C ALA A 202 2.45 9.47 -16.34
N CYS A 203 3.28 8.43 -16.26
CA CYS A 203 3.96 8.08 -15.01
C CYS A 203 4.78 9.26 -14.50
N GLY A 204 4.79 9.50 -13.19
CA GLY A 204 5.53 10.62 -12.59
C GLY A 204 4.79 11.96 -12.59
N THR A 205 3.62 12.10 -13.24
CA THR A 205 2.83 13.35 -13.22
C THR A 205 1.97 13.49 -11.96
N GLY A 206 1.98 12.48 -11.06
CA GLY A 206 1.30 12.52 -9.77
C GLY A 206 -0.16 12.09 -9.80
N LYS A 207 -0.49 11.04 -10.59
CA LYS A 207 -1.83 10.41 -10.65
C LYS A 207 -2.44 10.17 -9.27
N THR A 208 -1.69 9.49 -8.40
CA THR A 208 -2.14 9.10 -7.05
C THR A 208 -2.52 10.30 -6.19
N TYR A 209 -1.74 11.39 -6.25
CA TYR A 209 -2.04 12.62 -5.54
C TYR A 209 -3.22 13.38 -6.15
N THR A 210 -3.34 13.36 -7.47
CA THR A 210 -4.51 13.95 -8.17
C THR A 210 -5.79 13.23 -7.76
N ALA A 211 -5.78 11.90 -7.71
CA ALA A 211 -6.91 11.10 -7.27
C ALA A 211 -7.33 11.39 -5.83
N LEU A 212 -6.37 11.54 -4.91
CA LEU A 212 -6.67 11.95 -3.53
C LEU A 212 -7.47 13.27 -3.51
N ASN A 213 -6.99 14.27 -4.24
CA ASN A 213 -7.67 15.58 -4.27
C ASN A 213 -9.06 15.51 -4.93
N VAL A 214 -9.24 14.66 -5.96
CA VAL A 214 -10.57 14.43 -6.54
C VAL A 214 -11.49 13.79 -5.50
N VAL A 215 -11.05 12.74 -4.82
CA VAL A 215 -11.84 12.07 -3.78
C VAL A 215 -12.17 13.01 -2.63
N GLU A 216 -11.22 13.80 -2.14
CA GLU A 216 -11.45 14.80 -1.10
C GLU A 216 -12.49 15.85 -1.51
N GLN A 217 -12.46 16.28 -2.77
CA GLN A 217 -13.42 17.24 -3.29
C GLN A 217 -14.82 16.64 -3.47
N GLU A 218 -14.93 15.48 -4.11
CA GLU A 218 -16.22 14.84 -4.39
C GLU A 218 -16.94 14.36 -3.13
N THR A 219 -16.20 14.01 -2.08
CA THR A 219 -16.77 13.56 -0.81
C THR A 219 -16.81 14.65 0.26
N ASN A 220 -16.34 15.84 -0.05
CA ASN A 220 -16.10 16.89 0.95
C ASN A 220 -15.32 16.37 2.17
N LYS A 221 -14.33 15.51 1.91
CA LYS A 221 -13.48 14.82 2.91
C LYS A 221 -14.25 13.97 3.92
N ASN A 222 -15.43 13.51 3.55
CA ASN A 222 -16.30 12.70 4.41
C ASN A 222 -17.06 11.68 3.55
N GLY A 223 -16.50 10.50 3.32
CA GLY A 223 -17.09 9.52 2.41
C GLY A 223 -16.60 8.10 2.63
N PHE A 224 -17.15 7.17 1.83
CA PHE A 224 -16.76 5.76 1.77
C PHE A 224 -16.17 5.43 0.40
N ILE A 225 -14.92 5.06 0.36
CA ILE A 225 -14.14 4.95 -0.87
C ILE A 225 -13.54 3.54 -0.99
N LEU A 226 -13.48 3.03 -2.22
CA LEU A 226 -12.70 1.85 -2.58
C LEU A 226 -11.55 2.28 -3.52
N PHE A 227 -10.32 1.98 -3.14
CA PHE A 227 -9.14 2.18 -3.97
C PHE A 227 -8.57 0.82 -4.38
N LEU A 228 -8.52 0.57 -5.69
CA LEU A 228 -8.07 -0.69 -6.26
C LEU A 228 -6.71 -0.55 -6.96
N VAL A 229 -5.81 -1.46 -6.65
CA VAL A 229 -4.45 -1.53 -7.21
C VAL A 229 -4.10 -2.94 -7.68
N PRO A 230 -3.15 -3.11 -8.60
CA PRO A 230 -2.77 -4.43 -9.10
C PRO A 230 -1.83 -5.22 -8.19
N SER A 231 -1.14 -4.60 -7.22
CA SER A 231 -0.17 -5.28 -6.36
C SER A 231 -0.14 -4.71 -4.93
N ILE A 232 0.36 -5.51 -3.98
CA ILE A 232 0.54 -5.11 -2.57
C ILE A 232 1.55 -3.96 -2.44
N ALA A 233 2.60 -3.96 -3.27
CA ALA A 233 3.59 -2.87 -3.29
C ALA A 233 2.94 -1.52 -3.62
N LEU A 234 2.10 -1.48 -4.67
CA LEU A 234 1.35 -0.28 -5.04
C LEU A 234 0.31 0.09 -3.98
N LEU A 235 -0.31 -0.90 -3.30
CA LEU A 235 -1.22 -0.63 -2.18
C LEU A 235 -0.49 0.07 -1.05
N SER A 236 0.66 -0.44 -0.61
CA SER A 236 1.48 0.16 0.44
C SER A 236 1.91 1.58 0.06
N GLN A 237 2.39 1.77 -1.17
CA GLN A 237 2.82 3.07 -1.68
C GLN A 237 1.67 4.09 -1.69
N THR A 238 0.50 3.71 -2.21
CA THR A 238 -0.66 4.59 -2.30
C THR A 238 -1.19 4.95 -0.92
N LEU A 239 -1.34 3.96 -0.03
CA LEU A 239 -1.78 4.17 1.33
C LEU A 239 -0.88 5.17 2.07
N LYS A 240 0.45 4.98 2.02
CA LYS A 240 1.43 5.90 2.62
C LYS A 240 1.32 7.31 2.01
N SER A 241 1.21 7.40 0.68
CA SER A 241 1.08 8.69 -0.01
C SER A 241 -0.20 9.43 0.40
N TRP A 242 -1.34 8.75 0.41
CA TRP A 242 -2.61 9.37 0.76
C TRP A 242 -2.67 9.82 2.21
N LEU A 243 -2.17 9.03 3.16
CA LEU A 243 -2.10 9.42 4.56
C LEU A 243 -1.15 10.60 4.81
N ASN A 244 -0.04 10.66 4.08
CA ASN A 244 0.90 11.78 4.17
C ASN A 244 0.34 13.07 3.55
N ASP A 245 -0.39 12.97 2.45
CA ASP A 245 -0.77 14.13 1.63
C ASP A 245 -2.21 14.60 1.88
N THR A 246 -3.08 13.78 2.50
CA THR A 246 -4.47 14.17 2.80
C THR A 246 -4.56 15.44 3.63
N THR A 247 -5.55 16.26 3.32
CA THR A 247 -5.91 17.44 4.12
C THR A 247 -7.07 17.15 5.09
N GLY A 248 -7.67 15.96 4.98
CA GLY A 248 -8.70 15.44 5.87
C GLY A 248 -8.18 14.33 6.80
N ILE A 249 -9.09 13.56 7.36
CA ILE A 249 -8.81 12.34 8.12
C ILE A 249 -9.11 11.14 7.22
N ILE A 250 -8.23 10.15 7.19
CA ILE A 250 -8.46 8.88 6.50
C ILE A 250 -8.47 7.76 7.54
N TYR A 251 -9.50 6.93 7.48
CA TYR A 251 -9.65 5.68 8.21
C TYR A 251 -9.45 4.50 7.26
N PRO A 252 -8.22 3.96 7.16
CA PRO A 252 -7.91 2.93 6.19
C PRO A 252 -8.37 1.55 6.66
N VAL A 253 -8.77 0.72 5.68
CA VAL A 253 -8.97 -0.73 5.83
C VAL A 253 -8.25 -1.40 4.66
N CYS A 254 -7.35 -2.36 4.94
CA CYS A 254 -6.58 -3.05 3.90
C CYS A 254 -7.16 -4.44 3.63
N ILE A 255 -7.53 -4.70 2.37
CA ILE A 255 -8.09 -5.99 1.94
C ILE A 255 -7.17 -6.59 0.86
N CYS A 256 -6.27 -7.46 1.26
CA CYS A 256 -5.38 -8.20 0.37
C CYS A 256 -4.81 -9.43 1.07
N SER A 257 -4.32 -10.39 0.30
CA SER A 257 -3.63 -11.59 0.78
C SER A 257 -2.27 -11.73 0.11
N ASP A 258 -1.32 -12.34 0.81
CA ASP A 258 -0.05 -12.74 0.21
C ASP A 258 -0.27 -13.79 -0.86
N THR A 259 0.18 -13.50 -2.07
CA THR A 259 0.13 -14.44 -3.20
C THR A 259 1.07 -15.62 -3.04
N SER A 260 1.98 -15.59 -2.07
CA SER A 260 2.97 -16.65 -1.81
C SER A 260 2.36 -17.96 -1.25
N SER A 261 1.10 -17.94 -0.81
CA SER A 261 0.43 -19.14 -0.26
C SER A 261 -0.24 -20.02 -1.33
N SER A 262 -0.46 -19.53 -2.54
CA SER A 262 -1.00 -20.33 -3.65
C SER A 262 0.14 -20.83 -4.56
N LYS A 263 0.39 -22.14 -4.53
CA LYS A 263 1.41 -22.86 -5.32
C LYS A 263 1.11 -22.91 -6.84
N VAL A 264 0.63 -21.85 -7.44
CA VAL A 264 0.53 -21.75 -8.91
C VAL A 264 1.27 -20.49 -9.31
N LYS A 265 2.59 -20.62 -9.49
CA LYS A 265 3.39 -19.62 -10.21
C LYS A 265 2.87 -19.58 -11.65
N SER A 266 2.01 -18.65 -11.98
CA SER A 266 1.80 -18.31 -13.38
C SER A 266 3.07 -17.68 -13.93
N LYS A 267 3.60 -18.22 -15.02
CA LYS A 267 4.89 -17.84 -15.63
C LYS A 267 5.00 -16.38 -16.10
N ASN A 268 4.01 -15.53 -15.85
CA ASN A 268 3.91 -14.16 -16.38
C ASN A 268 3.48 -13.12 -15.34
N SER A 269 3.67 -13.35 -14.04
CA SER A 269 3.42 -12.29 -13.05
C SER A 269 4.73 -11.57 -12.72
N ASP A 270 4.79 -10.26 -12.99
CA ASP A 270 5.70 -9.34 -12.32
C ASP A 270 5.38 -9.39 -10.82
N SER A 271 5.87 -10.43 -10.13
CA SER A 271 5.71 -10.58 -8.69
C SER A 271 6.75 -9.68 -8.02
N ASP A 272 6.36 -8.45 -7.68
CA ASP A 272 7.03 -7.72 -6.63
C ASP A 272 6.98 -8.60 -5.37
N ASP A 273 8.12 -8.94 -4.80
CA ASP A 273 8.27 -9.76 -3.59
C ASP A 273 7.79 -9.06 -2.30
N THR A 274 6.88 -8.08 -2.41
CA THR A 274 6.36 -7.31 -1.28
C THR A 274 5.30 -8.12 -0.54
N SER A 275 5.54 -8.35 0.74
CA SER A 275 4.64 -9.10 1.63
C SER A 275 3.63 -8.17 2.32
N THR A 276 2.51 -8.72 2.80
CA THR A 276 1.55 -8.00 3.67
C THR A 276 2.18 -7.52 4.98
N ILE A 277 3.32 -8.05 5.36
CA ILE A 277 4.11 -7.63 6.54
C ILE A 277 4.60 -6.17 6.39
N ASP A 278 4.92 -5.76 5.15
CA ASP A 278 5.40 -4.41 4.83
C ASP A 278 4.28 -3.36 4.72
N LEU A 279 3.03 -3.79 4.91
CA LEU A 279 1.90 -2.87 5.01
C LEU A 279 1.90 -2.22 6.39
N PRO A 280 1.69 -0.90 6.46
CA PRO A 280 1.67 -0.18 7.73
C PRO A 280 0.47 -0.52 8.63
N PHE A 281 -0.58 -1.11 8.06
CA PHE A 281 -1.78 -1.55 8.77
C PHE A 281 -2.05 -3.04 8.57
N PRO A 282 -2.79 -3.66 9.52
CA PRO A 282 -3.33 -4.99 9.34
C PRO A 282 -4.09 -5.14 8.02
N ALA A 283 -3.78 -6.20 7.28
CA ALA A 283 -4.52 -6.56 6.08
C ALA A 283 -5.26 -7.87 6.31
N THR A 284 -6.48 -7.96 5.83
CA THR A 284 -7.30 -9.16 5.99
C THR A 284 -8.03 -9.52 4.72
N THR A 285 -8.28 -10.81 4.52
CA THR A 285 -9.26 -11.35 3.55
C THR A 285 -10.42 -12.06 4.25
N ASN A 286 -10.39 -12.08 5.59
CA ASN A 286 -11.52 -12.57 6.37
C ASN A 286 -12.64 -11.53 6.35
N VAL A 287 -13.81 -11.92 5.84
CA VAL A 287 -14.97 -11.05 5.63
C VAL A 287 -15.47 -10.47 6.96
N ASP A 288 -15.61 -11.29 8.01
CA ASP A 288 -16.15 -10.85 9.30
C ASP A 288 -15.22 -9.86 9.99
N THR A 289 -13.92 -10.13 9.96
CA THR A 289 -12.89 -9.21 10.49
C THR A 289 -12.93 -7.87 9.76
N ALA A 290 -13.02 -7.89 8.42
CA ALA A 290 -13.09 -6.67 7.62
C ALA A 290 -14.37 -5.87 7.89
N ILE A 291 -15.54 -6.54 8.02
CA ILE A 291 -16.79 -5.90 8.38
C ILE A 291 -16.69 -5.23 9.76
N TYR A 292 -16.13 -5.94 10.74
CA TYR A 292 -15.89 -5.36 12.06
C TYR A 292 -15.02 -4.10 11.98
N GLN A 293 -13.88 -4.16 11.29
CA GLN A 293 -13.01 -3.00 11.09
C GLN A 293 -13.75 -1.84 10.43
N ILE A 294 -14.48 -2.09 9.33
CA ILE A 294 -15.24 -1.05 8.62
C ILE A 294 -16.29 -0.40 9.54
N LYS A 295 -17.04 -1.19 10.30
CA LYS A 295 -18.03 -0.65 11.25
C LYS A 295 -17.36 0.24 12.30
N GLN A 296 -16.21 -0.15 12.84
CA GLN A 296 -15.45 0.67 13.78
C GLN A 296 -14.98 2.00 13.13
N ARG A 297 -14.52 1.95 11.86
CA ARG A 297 -14.14 3.17 11.11
C ARG A 297 -15.33 4.11 10.89
N PHE A 298 -16.52 3.59 10.61
CA PHE A 298 -17.73 4.41 10.52
C PHE A 298 -18.13 5.05 11.86
N ILE A 299 -17.94 4.35 12.98
CA ILE A 299 -18.14 4.92 14.31
C ILE A 299 -17.16 6.06 14.58
N GLN A 300 -15.89 5.92 14.16
CA GLN A 300 -14.90 7.00 14.26
C GLN A 300 -15.29 8.17 13.36
N GLN A 301 -15.63 7.89 12.09
CA GLN A 301 -16.09 8.90 11.13
C GLN A 301 -17.28 9.71 11.65
N SER A 302 -18.25 9.07 12.28
CA SER A 302 -19.42 9.77 12.85
C SER A 302 -19.07 10.77 13.95
N LYS A 303 -17.94 10.58 14.64
CA LYS A 303 -17.48 11.45 15.73
C LYS A 303 -16.61 12.62 15.26
N THR A 304 -15.79 12.38 14.27
CA THR A 304 -14.70 13.32 13.88
C THR A 304 -14.75 13.74 12.41
N GLY A 305 -15.68 13.19 11.63
CA GLY A 305 -15.64 13.28 10.17
C GLY A 305 -14.50 12.45 9.59
N GLY A 306 -14.27 12.55 8.29
CA GLY A 306 -13.19 11.87 7.60
C GLY A 306 -13.68 10.86 6.57
N MET A 307 -12.75 10.20 5.89
CA MET A 307 -13.02 9.23 4.84
C MET A 307 -12.70 7.82 5.30
N VAL A 308 -13.64 6.89 5.20
CA VAL A 308 -13.37 5.47 5.33
C VAL A 308 -12.94 4.94 3.96
N ILE A 309 -11.72 4.42 3.88
CA ILE A 309 -11.15 4.00 2.60
C ILE A 309 -10.71 2.54 2.67
N ILE A 310 -11.32 1.72 1.83
CA ILE A 310 -10.85 0.37 1.58
C ILE A 310 -9.75 0.43 0.53
N PHE A 311 -8.53 0.06 0.89
CA PHE A 311 -7.43 -0.19 -0.02
C PHE A 311 -7.38 -1.67 -0.33
N SER A 312 -7.56 -2.06 -1.59
CA SER A 312 -7.61 -3.46 -1.98
C SER A 312 -6.84 -3.73 -3.26
N THR A 313 -6.37 -4.97 -3.40
CA THR A 313 -5.88 -5.44 -4.70
C THR A 313 -7.07 -5.92 -5.55
N TYR A 314 -6.94 -5.84 -6.88
CA TYR A 314 -7.97 -6.39 -7.78
C TYR A 314 -8.25 -7.87 -7.54
N GLN A 315 -7.24 -8.64 -7.14
CA GLN A 315 -7.39 -10.07 -6.83
C GLN A 315 -8.34 -10.33 -5.66
N SER A 316 -8.44 -9.37 -4.73
CA SER A 316 -9.30 -9.47 -3.55
C SER A 316 -10.69 -8.86 -3.74
N ILE A 317 -11.07 -8.51 -4.97
CA ILE A 317 -12.35 -7.82 -5.27
C ILE A 317 -13.59 -8.64 -4.84
N ASP A 318 -13.51 -9.98 -4.89
CA ASP A 318 -14.59 -10.87 -4.46
C ASP A 318 -14.82 -10.79 -2.94
N VAL A 319 -13.76 -10.56 -2.17
CA VAL A 319 -13.86 -10.30 -0.72
C VAL A 319 -14.56 -8.98 -0.47
N VAL A 320 -14.17 -7.92 -1.21
CA VAL A 320 -14.82 -6.59 -1.12
C VAL A 320 -16.29 -6.67 -1.48
N HIS A 321 -16.65 -7.43 -2.51
CA HIS A 321 -18.04 -7.67 -2.89
C HIS A 321 -18.84 -8.32 -1.74
N LYS A 322 -18.35 -9.42 -1.17
CA LYS A 322 -19.00 -10.10 -0.06
C LYS A 322 -19.21 -9.18 1.15
N ILE A 323 -18.20 -8.36 1.47
CA ILE A 323 -18.26 -7.36 2.53
C ILE A 323 -19.38 -6.35 2.24
N GLN A 324 -19.41 -5.76 1.04
CA GLN A 324 -20.41 -4.77 0.68
C GLN A 324 -21.82 -5.39 0.69
N GLN A 325 -22.00 -6.59 0.14
CA GLN A 325 -23.28 -7.31 0.18
C GLN A 325 -23.76 -7.52 1.62
N HIS A 326 -22.88 -7.97 2.51
CA HIS A 326 -23.22 -8.16 3.91
C HIS A 326 -23.61 -6.84 4.61
N LEU A 327 -22.86 -5.76 4.36
CA LEU A 327 -23.15 -4.44 4.93
C LEU A 327 -24.48 -3.86 4.41
N LEU A 328 -24.85 -4.14 3.17
CA LEU A 328 -26.10 -3.68 2.56
C LEU A 328 -27.31 -4.55 2.97
N SER A 329 -27.14 -5.85 3.18
CA SER A 329 -28.22 -6.79 3.49
C SER A 329 -28.65 -6.78 4.97
N ASN A 330 -27.74 -6.49 5.90
CA ASN A 330 -28.00 -6.60 7.33
C ASN A 330 -28.63 -5.33 7.92
N THR A 331 -29.93 -5.10 7.60
CA THR A 331 -30.72 -4.05 8.24
C THR A 331 -31.53 -4.51 9.45
N ASN A 332 -31.77 -5.83 9.65
CA ASN A 332 -32.79 -6.31 10.58
C ASN A 332 -32.34 -7.34 11.61
N GLU A 333 -31.10 -7.79 11.65
CA GLU A 333 -30.68 -8.81 12.62
C GLU A 333 -29.43 -8.40 13.39
N ILE A 334 -29.61 -7.60 14.46
CA ILE A 334 -28.70 -7.66 15.62
C ILE A 334 -29.44 -8.48 16.69
N ASN A 335 -29.63 -9.76 16.42
CA ASN A 335 -29.85 -10.81 17.42
C ASN A 335 -28.58 -11.69 17.43
N ASP A 336 -27.43 -11.11 17.68
CA ASP A 336 -26.21 -11.88 17.91
C ASP A 336 -26.00 -12.13 19.40
N ASN A 337 -26.72 -13.12 19.91
CA ASN A 337 -26.43 -13.71 21.21
C ASN A 337 -25.21 -14.63 21.21
N ASN A 338 -24.40 -14.71 20.13
CA ASN A 338 -23.36 -15.75 20.05
C ASN A 338 -22.02 -15.38 19.38
N ILE A 339 -21.72 -14.12 19.07
CA ILE A 339 -20.39 -13.79 18.56
C ILE A 339 -19.82 -12.60 19.34
N PHE A 340 -18.77 -12.86 20.12
CA PHE A 340 -18.01 -11.92 20.93
C PHE A 340 -18.79 -11.20 22.06
N GLN A 341 -18.92 -11.86 23.19
CA GLN A 341 -18.91 -11.16 24.48
C GLN A 341 -17.56 -10.44 24.62
N SER A 342 -17.36 -9.32 23.93
CA SER A 342 -16.45 -8.31 24.40
C SER A 342 -17.17 -7.54 25.48
N ALA A 343 -16.63 -7.63 26.68
CA ALA A 343 -17.19 -7.05 27.90
C ALA A 343 -17.10 -5.52 27.92
N ASN A 344 -17.60 -4.84 26.92
CA ASN A 344 -17.73 -3.38 26.96
C ASN A 344 -19.07 -2.98 26.38
N ASN A 345 -19.98 -2.60 27.31
CA ASN A 345 -21.23 -1.91 27.03
C ASN A 345 -20.99 -0.55 26.37
N THR A 346 -20.54 -0.50 25.14
CA THR A 346 -20.63 0.68 24.29
C THR A 346 -22.01 0.66 23.63
N PRO A 347 -22.82 1.73 23.74
CA PRO A 347 -24.12 1.75 23.10
C PRO A 347 -23.93 1.68 21.59
N PHE A 348 -24.47 0.64 20.97
CA PHE A 348 -24.54 0.54 19.52
C PHE A 348 -25.41 1.69 19.01
N VAL A 349 -24.83 2.60 18.26
CA VAL A 349 -25.58 3.60 17.50
C VAL A 349 -26.36 2.85 16.45
N LYS A 350 -27.68 2.88 16.56
CA LYS A 350 -28.62 2.31 15.58
C LYS A 350 -28.46 3.06 14.27
N ILE A 351 -27.89 2.41 13.28
CA ILE A 351 -27.60 3.04 12.00
C ILE A 351 -28.71 2.62 11.04
N GLU A 352 -29.61 3.54 10.75
CA GLU A 352 -30.83 3.28 9.97
C GLU A 352 -30.69 3.43 8.45
N ASP A 353 -29.55 3.94 7.95
CA ASP A 353 -29.35 4.21 6.51
C ASP A 353 -28.22 3.35 5.90
N ASN A 354 -28.61 2.35 5.11
CA ASN A 354 -27.70 1.45 4.40
C ASN A 354 -27.03 2.12 3.19
N SER A 355 -27.54 3.25 2.71
CA SER A 355 -26.97 3.96 1.57
C SER A 355 -25.53 4.39 1.83
N LYS A 356 -25.13 4.55 3.09
CA LYS A 356 -23.76 4.86 3.51
C LYS A 356 -22.73 3.78 3.16
N TYR A 357 -23.16 2.54 2.90
CA TYR A 357 -22.27 1.45 2.47
C TYR A 357 -22.15 1.32 0.94
N ILE A 358 -22.82 2.20 0.20
CA ILE A 358 -22.53 2.42 -1.21
C ILE A 358 -21.26 3.27 -1.29
N PHE A 359 -20.30 2.85 -2.08
CA PHE A 359 -19.08 3.63 -2.27
C PHE A 359 -19.41 4.99 -2.91
N ASP A 360 -18.94 6.08 -2.34
CA ASP A 360 -19.04 7.39 -2.98
C ASP A 360 -18.18 7.40 -4.25
N MET A 361 -16.99 6.78 -4.18
CA MET A 361 -16.12 6.63 -5.35
C MET A 361 -15.33 5.33 -5.30
N ILE A 362 -15.21 4.65 -6.45
CA ILE A 362 -14.23 3.60 -6.69
C ILE A 362 -13.11 4.20 -7.56
N VAL A 363 -11.89 4.14 -7.08
CA VAL A 363 -10.69 4.56 -7.81
C VAL A 363 -9.95 3.32 -8.28
N CYS A 364 -9.75 3.20 -9.59
CA CYS A 364 -9.06 2.10 -10.24
C CYS A 364 -7.68 2.57 -10.73
N ASP A 365 -6.62 2.26 -10.00
CA ASP A 365 -5.27 2.59 -10.46
C ASP A 365 -4.74 1.50 -11.40
N GLU A 366 -3.87 1.92 -12.33
CA GLU A 366 -3.39 1.08 -13.44
C GLU A 366 -4.55 0.36 -14.17
N ALA A 367 -5.60 1.13 -14.48
CA ALA A 367 -6.87 0.65 -14.99
C ALA A 367 -6.76 -0.09 -16.35
N HIS A 368 -5.64 0.01 -17.06
CA HIS A 368 -5.37 -0.81 -18.24
C HIS A 368 -5.36 -2.32 -17.92
N ARG A 369 -5.17 -2.70 -16.66
CA ARG A 369 -5.26 -4.10 -16.21
C ARG A 369 -6.71 -4.60 -16.06
N THR A 370 -7.69 -3.71 -16.00
CA THR A 370 -9.12 -4.08 -15.97
C THR A 370 -9.70 -4.38 -17.36
N THR A 371 -8.84 -4.32 -18.39
CA THR A 371 -9.17 -4.78 -19.73
C THR A 371 -8.94 -6.28 -19.87
N GLY A 372 -9.67 -6.94 -20.77
CA GLY A 372 -9.49 -8.37 -21.04
C GLY A 372 -10.72 -9.04 -21.58
N ILE A 373 -10.68 -10.36 -21.67
CA ILE A 373 -11.74 -11.18 -22.23
C ILE A 373 -12.66 -11.66 -21.11
N LYS A 374 -13.97 -11.44 -21.28
CA LYS A 374 -15.04 -12.00 -20.48
C LYS A 374 -15.70 -13.13 -21.29
N ILE A 375 -15.56 -14.37 -20.83
CA ILE A 375 -16.16 -15.54 -21.50
C ILE A 375 -17.54 -15.77 -20.91
N LYS A 376 -18.58 -15.81 -21.74
CA LYS A 376 -19.95 -16.10 -21.29
C LYS A 376 -20.02 -17.50 -20.66
N GLY A 377 -20.49 -17.58 -19.42
CA GLY A 377 -20.66 -18.84 -18.69
C GLY A 377 -19.47 -19.29 -17.84
N THR A 378 -18.39 -18.52 -17.76
CA THR A 378 -17.29 -18.72 -16.80
C THR A 378 -17.24 -17.58 -15.80
N ASP A 379 -16.63 -17.81 -14.63
CA ASP A 379 -16.36 -16.73 -13.68
C ASP A 379 -15.51 -15.64 -14.32
N ASP A 380 -15.97 -14.40 -14.18
CA ASP A 380 -15.25 -13.24 -14.68
C ASP A 380 -13.88 -13.12 -14.00
N SER A 381 -12.88 -12.71 -14.80
CA SER A 381 -11.61 -12.30 -14.21
C SER A 381 -11.83 -11.23 -13.13
N ALA A 382 -11.16 -11.37 -11.99
CA ALA A 382 -11.24 -10.42 -10.88
C ALA A 382 -11.09 -8.95 -11.32
N PHE A 383 -10.31 -8.71 -12.37
CA PHE A 383 -10.05 -7.38 -12.90
C PHE A 383 -11.23 -6.74 -13.64
N VAL A 384 -12.12 -7.54 -14.25
CA VAL A 384 -13.26 -7.03 -15.06
C VAL A 384 -14.51 -6.80 -14.20
N LYS A 385 -14.61 -7.46 -13.06
CA LYS A 385 -15.76 -7.37 -12.13
C LYS A 385 -16.04 -5.96 -11.64
N VAL A 386 -15.01 -5.09 -11.59
CA VAL A 386 -15.15 -3.70 -11.13
C VAL A 386 -16.11 -2.86 -11.98
N HIS A 387 -16.38 -3.26 -13.22
CA HIS A 387 -17.27 -2.51 -14.11
C HIS A 387 -18.76 -2.73 -13.81
N ASP A 388 -19.12 -3.79 -13.11
CA ASP A 388 -20.50 -4.15 -12.83
C ASP A 388 -21.03 -3.44 -11.57
N ASN A 389 -22.05 -2.57 -11.74
CA ASN A 389 -22.72 -1.88 -10.63
C ASN A 389 -23.52 -2.82 -9.73
N LYS A 390 -23.92 -4.02 -10.24
CA LYS A 390 -24.59 -5.03 -9.41
C LYS A 390 -23.59 -5.78 -8.55
N PHE A 391 -22.36 -5.88 -9.00
CA PHE A 391 -21.27 -6.52 -8.26
C PHE A 391 -20.72 -5.58 -7.18
N LEU A 392 -20.38 -4.34 -7.52
CA LEU A 392 -19.96 -3.31 -6.56
C LEU A 392 -20.78 -2.05 -6.76
N GLN A 393 -21.53 -1.64 -5.75
CA GLN A 393 -22.35 -0.44 -5.80
C GLN A 393 -21.51 0.81 -5.48
N ALA A 394 -21.51 1.76 -6.41
CA ALA A 394 -20.79 3.02 -6.24
C ALA A 394 -21.50 4.15 -7.00
N LYS A 395 -21.40 5.39 -6.47
CA LYS A 395 -21.88 6.58 -7.14
C LYS A 395 -20.98 6.95 -8.33
N HIS A 396 -19.68 6.91 -8.11
CA HIS A 396 -18.70 7.29 -9.14
C HIS A 396 -17.58 6.26 -9.29
N ARG A 397 -17.00 6.17 -10.50
CA ARG A 397 -15.80 5.38 -10.81
C ARG A 397 -14.79 6.22 -11.56
N LEU A 398 -13.58 6.32 -11.02
CA LEU A 398 -12.44 6.97 -11.65
C LEU A 398 -11.41 5.92 -12.07
N TYR A 399 -11.20 5.80 -13.37
CA TYR A 399 -10.20 4.90 -13.94
C TYR A 399 -8.93 5.69 -14.28
N MET A 400 -7.77 5.26 -13.76
CA MET A 400 -6.51 5.97 -13.96
C MET A 400 -5.48 5.06 -14.61
N THR A 401 -4.79 5.56 -15.61
CA THR A 401 -3.65 4.88 -16.22
C THR A 401 -2.74 5.86 -16.95
N ALA A 402 -1.49 5.46 -17.16
CA ALA A 402 -0.58 6.15 -18.08
C ALA A 402 -0.73 5.63 -19.52
N THR A 403 -1.12 4.37 -19.67
CA THR A 403 -1.12 3.62 -20.92
C THR A 403 -2.49 2.99 -21.16
N PRO A 404 -3.45 3.69 -21.76
CA PRO A 404 -4.76 3.12 -22.04
C PRO A 404 -4.62 1.94 -23.01
N ARG A 405 -5.27 0.82 -22.67
CA ARG A 405 -5.27 -0.36 -23.52
C ARG A 405 -6.55 -0.41 -24.35
N ILE A 406 -6.38 -0.21 -25.65
CA ILE A 406 -7.45 -0.21 -26.63
C ILE A 406 -7.18 -1.38 -27.58
N TYR A 407 -8.20 -2.21 -27.81
CA TYR A 407 -8.13 -3.32 -28.73
C TYR A 407 -8.68 -2.95 -30.11
N THR A 408 -8.12 -3.54 -31.15
CA THR A 408 -8.59 -3.31 -32.53
C THR A 408 -10.00 -3.86 -32.75
N GLU A 409 -10.74 -3.28 -33.68
CA GLU A 409 -12.09 -3.75 -34.04
C GLU A 409 -12.09 -5.21 -34.49
N GLU A 410 -11.04 -5.67 -35.15
CA GLU A 410 -10.87 -7.07 -35.52
C GLU A 410 -10.76 -8.00 -34.29
N ALA A 411 -10.01 -7.58 -33.27
CA ALA A 411 -9.89 -8.34 -32.02
C ALA A 411 -11.24 -8.40 -31.29
N LYS A 412 -11.98 -7.30 -31.25
CA LYS A 412 -13.34 -7.24 -30.68
C LYS A 412 -14.30 -8.15 -31.39
N LYS A 413 -14.31 -8.12 -32.73
CA LYS A 413 -15.15 -9.01 -33.57
C LYS A 413 -14.82 -10.49 -33.37
N LYS A 414 -13.54 -10.87 -33.34
CA LYS A 414 -13.11 -12.25 -33.07
C LYS A 414 -13.55 -12.72 -31.66
N ALA A 415 -13.47 -11.86 -30.66
CA ALA A 415 -13.95 -12.19 -29.32
C ALA A 415 -15.47 -12.47 -29.34
N CYS A 416 -16.27 -11.62 -29.97
CA CYS A 416 -17.71 -11.81 -30.10
C CYS A 416 -18.08 -13.11 -30.80
N GLN A 417 -17.36 -13.50 -31.85
CA GLN A 417 -17.56 -14.77 -32.57
C GLN A 417 -17.26 -15.99 -31.68
N GLY A 418 -16.34 -15.84 -30.72
CA GLY A 418 -16.00 -16.87 -29.72
C GLY A 418 -16.87 -16.87 -28.47
N TYR A 419 -18.05 -16.24 -28.49
CA TYR A 419 -18.93 -16.08 -27.32
C TYR A 419 -18.25 -15.39 -26.13
N ALA A 420 -17.26 -14.55 -26.42
CA ALA A 420 -16.54 -13.78 -25.42
C ALA A 420 -16.76 -12.27 -25.63
N GLU A 421 -16.78 -11.53 -24.56
CA GLU A 421 -16.81 -10.06 -24.56
C GLU A 421 -15.40 -9.53 -24.27
N LEU A 422 -14.91 -8.59 -25.09
CA LEU A 422 -13.61 -7.97 -24.89
C LEU A 422 -13.79 -6.60 -24.23
N CYS A 423 -13.34 -6.46 -22.98
CA CYS A 423 -13.31 -5.18 -22.29
C CYS A 423 -12.14 -4.33 -22.80
N SER A 424 -12.43 -3.21 -23.44
CA SER A 424 -11.46 -2.27 -24.01
C SER A 424 -11.68 -0.88 -23.43
N MET A 425 -10.61 -0.12 -23.20
CA MET A 425 -10.73 1.18 -22.51
C MET A 425 -11.41 2.29 -23.35
N ASP A 426 -11.70 2.04 -24.62
CA ASP A 426 -12.53 2.91 -25.46
C ASP A 426 -14.04 2.67 -25.30
N ASP A 427 -14.44 1.64 -24.54
CA ASP A 427 -15.84 1.38 -24.19
C ASP A 427 -16.32 2.43 -23.16
N ILE A 428 -17.17 3.34 -23.63
CA ILE A 428 -17.70 4.46 -22.84
C ILE A 428 -18.66 3.96 -21.74
N GLU A 429 -19.40 2.88 -21.99
CA GLU A 429 -20.34 2.35 -20.98
C GLU A 429 -19.59 1.78 -19.77
N LYS A 430 -18.43 1.16 -20.00
CA LYS A 430 -17.63 0.56 -18.92
C LYS A 430 -16.69 1.54 -18.23
N TYR A 431 -16.02 2.39 -19.01
CA TYR A 431 -14.96 3.25 -18.49
C TYR A 431 -15.34 4.74 -18.41
N GLY A 432 -16.46 5.15 -19.02
CA GLY A 432 -16.80 6.55 -19.18
C GLY A 432 -15.93 7.26 -20.24
N GLU A 433 -16.09 8.56 -20.34
CA GLU A 433 -15.30 9.41 -21.24
C GLU A 433 -13.93 9.75 -20.62
N GLU A 434 -13.05 10.30 -21.42
CA GLU A 434 -11.77 10.82 -20.97
C GLU A 434 -11.96 12.22 -20.37
N ILE A 435 -11.81 12.31 -19.05
CA ILE A 435 -11.95 13.58 -18.31
C ILE A 435 -10.71 14.44 -18.50
N TYR A 436 -9.53 13.82 -18.42
CA TYR A 436 -8.27 14.54 -18.52
C TYR A 436 -7.17 13.66 -19.10
N ARG A 437 -6.35 14.29 -19.96
CA ARG A 437 -5.14 13.67 -20.52
C ARG A 437 -3.93 14.56 -20.33
N ILE A 438 -2.82 13.98 -19.93
CA ILE A 438 -1.49 14.54 -20.05
C ILE A 438 -0.53 13.41 -20.46
N GLY A 439 -0.07 13.49 -21.71
CA GLY A 439 0.87 12.54 -22.29
C GLY A 439 2.29 12.79 -21.80
N PHE A 440 3.20 11.86 -22.18
CA PHE A 440 4.60 11.96 -21.77
C PHE A 440 5.28 13.20 -22.39
N SER A 441 5.07 13.45 -23.70
CA SER A 441 5.67 14.61 -24.39
C SER A 441 5.22 15.92 -23.79
N GLU A 442 3.90 16.09 -23.54
CA GLU A 442 3.35 17.29 -22.90
C GLU A 442 3.90 17.48 -21.48
N ALA A 443 4.09 16.39 -20.73
CA ALA A 443 4.66 16.46 -19.38
C ALA A 443 6.14 16.88 -19.40
N VAL A 444 6.90 16.49 -20.41
CA VAL A 444 8.29 16.94 -20.63
C VAL A 444 8.31 18.42 -21.02
N GLU A 445 7.49 18.85 -21.99
CA GLU A 445 7.38 20.25 -22.42
C GLU A 445 7.02 21.18 -21.26
N LYS A 446 6.16 20.73 -20.34
CA LYS A 446 5.78 21.46 -19.12
C LYS A 446 6.82 21.37 -18.00
N GLY A 447 7.95 20.73 -18.23
CA GLY A 447 9.01 20.56 -17.22
C GLY A 447 8.60 19.69 -16.01
N LEU A 448 7.53 18.91 -16.13
CA LEU A 448 7.06 17.98 -15.08
C LEU A 448 7.89 16.71 -15.05
N LEU A 449 8.33 16.27 -16.21
CA LEU A 449 9.20 15.12 -16.42
C LEU A 449 10.46 15.55 -17.14
N SER A 450 11.49 14.78 -16.96
CA SER A 450 12.74 15.01 -17.70
C SER A 450 12.62 14.39 -19.10
N ASP A 451 13.24 15.03 -20.06
CA ASP A 451 13.40 14.46 -21.40
C ASP A 451 14.10 13.11 -21.36
N TYR A 452 13.80 12.25 -22.30
CA TYR A 452 14.30 10.88 -22.38
C TYR A 452 14.70 10.52 -23.80
N LYS A 453 15.61 9.57 -23.90
CA LYS A 453 15.97 8.93 -25.18
C LYS A 453 15.64 7.45 -25.09
N VAL A 454 14.95 6.92 -26.09
CA VAL A 454 14.70 5.48 -26.21
C VAL A 454 15.83 4.90 -27.04
N VAL A 455 16.55 3.96 -26.46
CA VAL A 455 17.56 3.17 -27.17
C VAL A 455 17.00 1.75 -27.30
N VAL A 456 16.82 1.32 -28.54
CA VAL A 456 16.43 -0.06 -28.84
C VAL A 456 17.70 -0.87 -29.02
N LEU A 457 17.92 -1.85 -28.14
CA LEU A 457 19.04 -2.76 -28.22
C LEU A 457 18.56 -4.09 -28.77
N THR A 458 19.20 -4.56 -29.83
CA THR A 458 19.03 -5.91 -30.35
C THR A 458 20.18 -6.77 -29.84
N ILE A 459 19.88 -7.83 -29.13
CA ILE A 459 20.87 -8.77 -28.60
C ILE A 459 20.68 -10.09 -29.34
N GLY A 460 21.69 -10.50 -30.11
CA GLY A 460 21.76 -11.80 -30.74
C GLY A 460 22.13 -12.90 -29.72
N GLU A 461 21.81 -14.13 -30.02
CA GLU A 461 22.17 -15.28 -29.16
C GLU A 461 23.68 -15.42 -29.00
N ASP A 462 24.45 -15.01 -30.00
CA ASP A 462 25.92 -14.96 -29.99
C ASP A 462 26.50 -13.99 -28.97
N GLN A 463 25.73 -13.00 -28.53
CA GLN A 463 26.13 -12.01 -27.54
C GLN A 463 25.86 -12.48 -26.09
N ILE A 464 25.21 -13.62 -25.93
CA ILE A 464 24.96 -14.24 -24.62
C ILE A 464 26.20 -15.05 -24.23
N PRO A 465 26.87 -14.78 -23.09
CA PRO A 465 28.02 -15.56 -22.66
C PRO A 465 27.73 -17.06 -22.58
N ALA A 466 28.67 -17.88 -23.02
CA ALA A 466 28.52 -19.33 -23.04
C ALA A 466 28.15 -19.94 -21.66
N SER A 467 28.62 -19.32 -20.57
CA SER A 467 28.23 -19.71 -19.21
C SER A 467 26.74 -19.56 -18.91
N ILE A 468 26.11 -18.52 -19.49
CA ILE A 468 24.67 -18.27 -19.33
C ILE A 468 23.89 -19.17 -20.32
N GLN A 469 24.40 -19.36 -21.54
CA GLN A 469 23.79 -20.29 -22.51
C GLN A 469 23.74 -21.72 -21.94
N ASN A 470 24.84 -22.17 -21.31
CA ASN A 470 24.89 -23.48 -20.66
C ASN A 470 23.95 -23.57 -19.46
N ALA A 471 23.85 -22.52 -18.66
CA ALA A 471 22.90 -22.46 -17.54
C ALA A 471 21.42 -22.45 -18.01
N ILE A 472 21.12 -21.89 -19.18
CA ILE A 472 19.78 -21.92 -19.80
C ILE A 472 19.48 -23.33 -20.34
N ALA A 473 20.48 -24.02 -20.90
CA ALA A 473 20.34 -25.38 -21.42
C ALA A 473 20.16 -26.44 -20.33
N ASP A 474 20.63 -26.17 -19.13
CA ASP A 474 20.51 -27.05 -17.96
C ASP A 474 19.06 -27.01 -17.44
N LYS A 475 18.32 -28.12 -17.57
CA LYS A 475 16.88 -28.23 -17.27
C LYS A 475 16.45 -27.86 -15.84
N GLY A 476 17.40 -27.44 -14.98
CA GLY A 476 17.17 -27.03 -13.61
C GLY A 476 17.18 -25.51 -13.34
N THR A 477 17.53 -24.68 -14.32
CA THR A 477 17.63 -23.21 -14.14
C THR A 477 16.34 -22.50 -14.57
N GLU A 478 15.86 -21.60 -13.70
CA GLU A 478 14.64 -20.78 -13.94
C GLU A 478 14.86 -19.60 -14.91
N ILE A 479 16.03 -19.46 -15.53
CA ILE A 479 16.37 -18.32 -16.39
C ILE A 479 15.97 -18.65 -17.84
N SER A 480 15.00 -17.93 -18.38
CA SER A 480 14.67 -18.02 -19.82
C SER A 480 15.67 -17.21 -20.66
N THR A 481 15.83 -17.58 -21.95
CA THR A 481 16.66 -16.83 -22.91
C THR A 481 16.25 -15.36 -22.99
N ASP A 482 14.95 -15.07 -22.93
CA ASP A 482 14.40 -13.70 -22.91
C ASP A 482 14.85 -12.92 -21.66
N SER A 483 14.80 -13.53 -20.49
CA SER A 483 15.25 -12.92 -19.22
C SER A 483 16.76 -12.68 -19.21
N ALA A 484 17.55 -13.62 -19.73
CA ALA A 484 18.99 -13.48 -19.86
C ALA A 484 19.38 -12.34 -20.82
N SER A 485 18.72 -12.26 -21.97
CA SER A 485 18.93 -11.19 -22.95
C SER A 485 18.61 -9.81 -22.38
N LYS A 486 17.49 -9.68 -21.65
CA LYS A 486 17.12 -8.44 -20.95
C LYS A 486 18.15 -8.02 -19.92
N LEU A 487 18.62 -8.97 -19.11
CA LEU A 487 19.63 -8.70 -18.08
C LEU A 487 20.96 -8.23 -18.69
N ILE A 488 21.43 -8.91 -19.73
CA ILE A 488 22.68 -8.56 -20.45
C ILE A 488 22.53 -7.18 -21.10
N GLY A 489 21.38 -6.90 -21.73
CA GLY A 489 21.07 -5.59 -22.30
C GLY A 489 21.14 -4.48 -21.24
N CYS A 490 20.53 -4.69 -20.09
CA CYS A 490 20.60 -3.74 -18.98
C CYS A 490 22.03 -3.54 -18.45
N ILE A 491 22.79 -4.62 -18.24
CA ILE A 491 24.18 -4.56 -17.77
C ILE A 491 25.06 -3.80 -18.78
N ASN A 492 24.94 -4.11 -20.07
CA ASN A 492 25.72 -3.46 -21.11
C ASN A 492 25.42 -1.96 -21.22
N ALA A 493 24.14 -1.59 -21.14
CA ALA A 493 23.71 -0.18 -21.14
C ALA A 493 24.21 0.57 -19.89
N LEU A 494 24.07 -0.02 -18.71
CA LEU A 494 24.52 0.60 -17.44
C LEU A 494 26.04 0.71 -17.34
N SER A 495 26.77 -0.28 -17.86
CA SER A 495 28.24 -0.31 -17.83
C SER A 495 28.90 0.56 -18.90
N LYS A 496 28.12 1.21 -19.78
CA LYS A 496 28.60 2.00 -20.93
C LYS A 496 29.55 1.22 -21.84
N ARG A 497 29.48 -0.11 -21.86
CA ARG A 497 30.36 -0.99 -22.64
C ARG A 497 29.95 -1.12 -24.11
N MET A 498 28.91 -0.43 -24.54
CA MET A 498 28.52 -0.40 -25.96
C MET A 498 29.30 0.72 -26.66
N THR A 499 30.16 0.37 -27.55
CA THR A 499 30.77 1.28 -28.55
C THR A 499 29.64 1.68 -29.52
N LEU A 500 29.07 2.84 -29.28
CA LEU A 500 28.12 3.48 -30.20
C LEU A 500 28.93 4.21 -31.28
N ASP A 501 29.47 3.47 -32.24
CA ASP A 501 30.35 4.02 -33.29
C ASP A 501 29.61 4.89 -34.33
N SER A 502 28.33 5.17 -34.19
CA SER A 502 27.63 5.96 -35.21
C SER A 502 26.64 7.01 -34.69
N LEU A 503 26.49 7.21 -33.38
CA LEU A 503 25.58 8.22 -32.85
C LEU A 503 26.30 9.09 -31.82
N ASN A 504 26.52 10.38 -32.18
CA ASN A 504 26.99 11.45 -31.28
C ASN A 504 26.04 11.65 -30.10
N LEU A 505 25.94 10.69 -29.19
CA LEU A 505 25.12 10.75 -27.98
C LEU A 505 25.98 11.21 -26.80
N ARG A 506 26.00 12.53 -26.55
CA ARG A 506 26.43 13.05 -25.25
C ARG A 506 25.45 12.59 -24.20
N LEU A 507 25.89 11.67 -23.34
CA LEU A 507 25.14 11.16 -22.18
C LEU A 507 24.97 12.28 -21.14
N CYS A 508 23.79 12.84 -21.04
CA CYS A 508 23.37 13.56 -19.84
C CYS A 508 22.91 12.53 -18.80
N HIS A 509 23.38 12.70 -17.57
CA HIS A 509 23.24 11.80 -16.42
C HIS A 509 21.89 11.06 -16.27
N ASN A 510 21.96 9.72 -16.17
CA ASN A 510 21.05 8.83 -15.44
C ASN A 510 19.60 8.62 -15.90
N LYS A 511 19.24 8.73 -17.19
CA LYS A 511 17.83 8.53 -17.60
C LYS A 511 17.72 7.73 -18.90
N TRP A 512 17.67 6.40 -18.77
CA TRP A 512 17.47 5.48 -19.87
C TRP A 512 16.24 4.61 -19.67
N LEU A 513 15.36 4.54 -20.65
CA LEU A 513 14.40 3.46 -20.80
C LEU A 513 14.98 2.46 -21.80
N ILE A 514 15.27 1.24 -21.36
CA ILE A 514 15.81 0.19 -22.22
C ILE A 514 14.67 -0.75 -22.61
N LEU A 515 14.39 -0.81 -23.91
CA LEU A 515 13.51 -1.82 -24.48
C LEU A 515 14.39 -2.86 -25.18
N THR A 516 14.36 -4.10 -24.72
CA THR A 516 15.03 -5.22 -25.39
C THR A 516 14.02 -5.96 -26.26
N ARG A 517 14.39 -6.23 -27.51
CA ARG A 517 13.61 -7.08 -28.42
C ARG A 517 14.50 -8.25 -28.86
N ASN A 518 14.02 -9.46 -28.70
CA ASN A 518 14.69 -10.62 -29.28
C ASN A 518 14.47 -10.60 -30.81
N SER A 519 15.54 -10.68 -31.56
CA SER A 519 15.46 -11.01 -32.99
C SER A 519 15.15 -12.50 -33.10
N VAL A 520 14.07 -12.82 -33.76
CA VAL A 520 13.71 -14.19 -34.17
C VAL A 520 14.64 -14.63 -35.26
#